data_96a02a5cf42c24545656d4937d49250b
#
_entry.id   96a02a5cf42c24545656d4937d49250b
#
_cell.length_a   1.000
_cell.length_b   1.000
_cell.length_c   1.000
_cell.angle_alpha   90.00
_cell.angle_beta   90.00
_cell.angle_gamma   90.00
#
_symmetry.space_group_name_H-M   'P 1'
#
loop_
_entity.id
_entity.type
_entity.pdbx_description
1 polymer ?
#
loop_
_entity_poly.entity_id
_entity_poly.type
_entity_poly.pdbx_seq_one_letter_code
_entity_poly.pdbx_strand_id
1 'polypeptide(L)'
;MSVQRLRTETRYSEINIHNGTVYLAGQLADDYSGDIVQQTRETLANIDAMLAEAGSDKSRILSVTIYLKDMARDYAGLNQAWDAWVAPGAAPGRACVEAAMYTPEVLVEMMVVAAV
;
A
#
# COMPACT_ATOMS: atom_id res chain seq x y z
N MET A 1 -2.74 -26.80 2.71
CA MET A 1 -1.81 -25.70 3.03
C MET A 1 -2.51 -24.70 3.91
N SER A 2 -1.87 -24.29 4.97
CA SER A 2 -2.46 -23.31 5.90
C SER A 2 -2.21 -21.89 5.42
N VAL A 3 -3.07 -20.99 5.86
CA VAL A 3 -2.91 -19.56 5.66
C VAL A 3 -2.39 -18.97 6.96
N GLN A 4 -1.25 -18.28 6.90
CA GLN A 4 -0.72 -17.56 8.06
C GLN A 4 -1.31 -16.14 8.06
N ARG A 5 -1.86 -15.75 9.19
CA ARG A 5 -2.48 -14.42 9.34
C ARG A 5 -1.79 -13.69 10.48
N LEU A 6 -1.45 -12.41 10.24
CA LEU A 6 -0.83 -11.54 11.24
C LEU A 6 -1.69 -10.29 11.40
N ARG A 7 -1.71 -9.76 12.61
CA ARG A 7 -2.47 -8.55 12.95
C ARG A 7 -3.94 -8.69 12.58
N THR A 8 -4.55 -9.79 13.07
CA THR A 8 -5.95 -10.11 12.77
C THR A 8 -6.88 -9.30 13.65
N GLU A 9 -7.82 -8.61 13.02
CA GLU A 9 -8.90 -7.86 13.66
C GLU A 9 -10.23 -8.55 13.40
N THR A 10 -11.32 -7.93 13.82
CA THR A 10 -12.65 -8.52 13.64
C THR A 10 -13.04 -8.67 12.16
N ARG A 11 -12.68 -7.67 11.34
CA ARG A 11 -13.12 -7.62 9.94
C ARG A 11 -12.04 -8.00 8.93
N TYR A 12 -10.75 -7.98 9.33
CA TYR A 12 -9.66 -8.18 8.38
C TYR A 12 -8.39 -8.60 9.13
N SER A 13 -7.44 -9.11 8.37
CA SER A 13 -6.05 -9.26 8.82
C SER A 13 -5.19 -8.32 8.00
N GLU A 14 -4.24 -7.65 8.65
CA GLU A 14 -3.32 -6.76 7.93
C GLU A 14 -2.44 -7.53 6.97
N ILE A 15 -2.02 -8.74 7.35
CA ILE A 15 -1.07 -9.55 6.58
C ILE A 15 -1.60 -10.97 6.46
N ASN A 16 -1.70 -11.48 5.24
CA ASN A 16 -1.99 -12.88 4.98
C ASN A 16 -0.88 -13.47 4.13
N ILE A 17 -0.36 -14.63 4.53
CA ILE A 17 0.74 -15.30 3.82
C ILE A 17 0.27 -16.70 3.43
N HIS A 18 0.47 -17.05 2.16
CA HIS A 18 0.11 -18.36 1.64
C HIS A 18 0.96 -18.67 0.40
N ASN A 19 1.59 -19.85 0.40
CA ASN A 19 2.37 -20.33 -0.74
C ASN A 19 3.43 -19.33 -1.22
N GLY A 20 4.17 -18.71 -0.29
CA GLY A 20 5.25 -17.79 -0.65
C GLY A 20 4.77 -16.44 -1.13
N THR A 21 3.50 -16.11 -0.92
CA THR A 21 2.90 -14.83 -1.33
C THR A 21 2.29 -14.14 -0.12
N VAL A 22 2.57 -12.85 -0.02
CA VAL A 22 2.02 -11.96 1.02
C VAL A 22 0.93 -11.10 0.39
N TYR A 23 -0.23 -11.06 1.06
CA TYR A 23 -1.35 -10.19 0.69
C TYR A 23 -1.58 -9.23 1.84
N LEU A 24 -1.38 -7.94 1.60
CA LEU A 24 -1.64 -6.92 2.62
C LEU A 24 -3.08 -6.41 2.49
N ALA A 25 -3.70 -6.10 3.61
CA ALA A 25 -4.92 -5.28 3.61
C ALA A 25 -4.60 -3.89 3.07
N GLY A 26 -5.62 -3.11 2.72
CA GLY A 26 -5.43 -1.74 2.25
C GLY A 26 -4.67 -0.91 3.28
N GLN A 27 -3.62 -0.23 2.86
CA GLN A 27 -2.79 0.61 3.72
C GLN A 27 -3.09 2.08 3.48
N LEU A 28 -3.12 2.84 4.55
CA LEU A 28 -3.42 4.27 4.56
C LEU A 28 -2.28 5.01 5.27
N ALA A 29 -2.33 6.36 5.21
CA ALA A 29 -1.48 7.18 6.06
C ALA A 29 -1.93 7.07 7.53
N ASP A 30 -1.03 7.39 8.45
CA ASP A 30 -1.38 7.47 9.88
C ASP A 30 -2.08 8.80 10.20
N ASP A 31 -1.68 9.87 9.51
CA ASP A 31 -2.21 11.21 9.69
C ASP A 31 -2.93 11.67 8.42
N TYR A 32 -4.23 11.88 8.50
CA TYR A 32 -5.06 12.28 7.35
C TYR A 32 -5.10 13.79 7.14
N SER A 33 -4.41 14.58 7.96
CA SER A 33 -4.41 16.04 7.81
C SER A 33 -3.44 16.55 6.74
N GLY A 34 -2.53 15.70 6.28
CA GLY A 34 -1.53 16.08 5.27
C GLY A 34 -2.06 16.08 3.86
N ASP A 35 -1.25 16.63 2.95
CA ASP A 35 -1.54 16.60 1.52
C ASP A 35 -1.26 15.23 0.91
N ILE A 36 -1.43 15.11 -0.41
CA ILE A 36 -1.24 13.83 -1.10
C ILE A 36 0.19 13.30 -0.97
N VAL A 37 1.20 14.17 -1.01
CA VAL A 37 2.60 13.74 -0.92
C VAL A 37 2.87 13.14 0.47
N GLN A 38 2.45 13.83 1.53
CA GLN A 38 2.62 13.34 2.89
C GLN A 38 1.85 12.05 3.12
N GLN A 39 0.58 11.99 2.73
CA GLN A 39 -0.22 10.78 2.92
C GLN A 39 0.37 9.60 2.14
N THR A 40 0.86 9.83 0.93
CA THR A 40 1.50 8.78 0.15
C THR A 40 2.76 8.27 0.84
N ARG A 41 3.61 9.17 1.32
CA ARG A 41 4.83 8.78 2.04
C ARG A 41 4.52 7.92 3.26
N GLU A 42 3.51 8.29 4.03
CA GLU A 42 3.12 7.54 5.23
C GLU A 42 2.51 6.18 4.87
N THR A 43 1.69 6.14 3.82
CA THR A 43 1.15 4.88 3.32
C THR A 43 2.27 3.93 2.90
N LEU A 44 3.26 4.43 2.17
CA LEU A 44 4.40 3.65 1.72
C LEU A 44 5.27 3.19 2.89
N ALA A 45 5.44 4.00 3.91
CA ALA A 45 6.15 3.60 5.13
C ALA A 45 5.42 2.48 5.87
N ASN A 46 4.09 2.52 5.91
CA ASN A 46 3.29 1.46 6.50
C ASN A 46 3.43 0.16 5.69
N ILE A 47 3.46 0.25 4.36
CA ILE A 47 3.70 -0.90 3.50
C ILE A 47 5.08 -1.50 3.79
N ASP A 48 6.13 -0.67 3.91
CA ASP A 48 7.46 -1.16 4.27
C ASP A 48 7.45 -1.93 5.59
N ALA A 49 6.76 -1.41 6.60
CA ALA A 49 6.68 -2.04 7.92
C ALA A 49 5.93 -3.39 7.85
N MET A 50 4.81 -3.44 7.14
CA MET A 50 4.03 -4.67 7.01
C MET A 50 4.81 -5.73 6.23
N LEU A 51 5.50 -5.35 5.15
CA LEU A 51 6.31 -6.28 4.38
C LEU A 51 7.47 -6.83 5.22
N ALA A 52 8.13 -5.99 6.00
CA ALA A 52 9.22 -6.42 6.88
C ALA A 52 8.72 -7.45 7.91
N GLU A 53 7.56 -7.20 8.51
CA GLU A 53 6.96 -8.14 9.47
C GLU A 53 6.64 -9.49 8.80
N ALA A 54 6.26 -9.47 7.53
CA ALA A 54 5.97 -10.68 6.77
C ALA A 54 7.22 -11.40 6.24
N GLY A 55 8.40 -10.83 6.41
CA GLY A 55 9.64 -11.40 5.87
C GLY A 55 9.91 -11.03 4.42
N SER A 56 9.32 -9.95 3.94
CA SER A 56 9.49 -9.45 2.58
C SER A 56 10.06 -8.03 2.59
N ASP A 57 10.12 -7.39 1.43
CA ASP A 57 10.53 -6.00 1.27
C ASP A 57 10.00 -5.44 -0.06
N LYS A 58 10.15 -4.15 -0.25
CA LYS A 58 9.58 -3.47 -1.42
C LYS A 58 10.17 -3.91 -2.76
N SER A 59 11.36 -4.50 -2.78
CA SER A 59 11.94 -5.02 -4.02
C SER A 59 11.26 -6.31 -4.49
N ARG A 60 10.40 -6.89 -3.67
CA ARG A 60 9.72 -8.15 -3.94
C ARG A 60 8.22 -7.99 -4.13
N ILE A 61 7.73 -6.76 -4.27
CA ILE A 61 6.33 -6.49 -4.55
C ILE A 61 6.00 -6.93 -5.96
N LEU A 62 4.91 -7.69 -6.10
CA LEU A 62 4.43 -8.20 -7.38
C LEU A 62 3.43 -7.25 -8.02
N SER A 63 2.50 -6.73 -7.23
CA SER A 63 1.48 -5.81 -7.73
C SER A 63 1.01 -4.85 -6.65
N VAL A 64 0.63 -3.66 -7.08
CA VAL A 64 0.02 -2.64 -6.21
C VAL A 64 -1.21 -2.09 -6.90
N THR A 65 -2.30 -2.01 -6.18
CA THR A 65 -3.48 -1.26 -6.60
C THR A 65 -3.56 0.00 -5.76
N ILE A 66 -3.57 1.15 -6.40
CA ILE A 66 -3.61 2.45 -5.76
C ILE A 66 -4.99 3.05 -5.99
N TYR A 67 -5.63 3.45 -4.90
CA TYR A 67 -6.92 4.15 -4.94
C TYR A 67 -6.67 5.61 -4.57
N LEU A 68 -7.08 6.54 -5.44
CA LEU A 68 -7.01 7.98 -5.19
C LEU A 68 -8.40 8.55 -5.07
N LYS A 69 -8.61 9.43 -4.10
CA LYS A 69 -9.89 10.13 -3.96
C LYS A 69 -10.14 11.07 -5.12
N ASP A 70 -9.12 11.76 -5.62
CA ASP A 70 -9.24 12.75 -6.69
C ASP A 70 -8.04 12.60 -7.63
N MET A 71 -8.26 11.91 -8.74
CA MET A 71 -7.19 11.58 -9.69
C MET A 71 -6.58 12.83 -10.31
N ALA A 72 -7.44 13.76 -10.75
CA ALA A 72 -6.97 14.95 -11.45
C ALA A 72 -6.11 15.83 -10.55
N ARG A 73 -6.48 15.94 -9.26
CA ARG A 73 -5.75 16.79 -8.31
C ARG A 73 -4.47 16.13 -7.83
N ASP A 74 -4.48 14.81 -7.60
CA ASP A 74 -3.47 14.16 -6.75
C ASP A 74 -2.53 13.20 -7.46
N TYR A 75 -2.77 12.89 -8.74
CA TYR A 75 -1.95 11.90 -9.43
C TYR A 75 -0.47 12.29 -9.49
N ALA A 76 -0.17 13.54 -9.81
CA ALA A 76 1.21 14.03 -9.89
C ALA A 76 1.91 13.95 -8.53
N GLY A 77 1.24 14.34 -7.44
CA GLY A 77 1.81 14.27 -6.09
C GLY A 77 2.01 12.84 -5.60
N LEU A 78 1.07 11.95 -5.92
CA LEU A 78 1.25 10.53 -5.66
C LEU A 78 2.52 10.02 -6.34
N ASN A 79 2.69 10.30 -7.63
CA ASN A 79 3.84 9.82 -8.38
C ASN A 79 5.15 10.41 -7.87
N GLN A 80 5.14 11.65 -7.39
CA GLN A 80 6.33 12.27 -6.78
C GLN A 80 6.83 11.43 -5.60
N ALA A 81 5.95 11.05 -4.69
CA ALA A 81 6.31 10.24 -3.53
C ALA A 81 6.65 8.79 -3.92
N TRP A 82 5.90 8.23 -4.86
CA TRP A 82 6.13 6.88 -5.37
C TRP A 82 7.50 6.77 -6.02
N ASP A 83 7.86 7.69 -6.91
CA ASP A 83 9.11 7.66 -7.64
C ASP A 83 10.33 7.73 -6.71
N ALA A 84 10.20 8.45 -5.60
CA ALA A 84 11.26 8.55 -4.60
C ALA A 84 11.38 7.28 -3.73
N TRP A 85 10.35 6.43 -3.72
CA TRP A 85 10.30 5.25 -2.84
C TRP A 85 10.53 3.93 -3.58
N VAL A 86 10.02 3.79 -4.80
CA VAL A 86 10.04 2.50 -5.52
C VAL A 86 11.47 2.00 -5.68
N ALA A 87 11.67 0.68 -5.49
CA ALA A 87 13.00 0.10 -5.62
C ALA A 87 13.48 0.17 -7.07
N PRO A 88 14.69 0.72 -7.34
CA PRO A 88 15.19 0.82 -8.71
C PRO A 88 15.28 -0.55 -9.38
N GLY A 89 14.75 -0.65 -10.60
CA GLY A 89 14.76 -1.89 -11.38
C GLY A 89 13.77 -2.94 -10.89
N ALA A 90 12.97 -2.64 -9.86
CA ALA A 90 12.02 -3.59 -9.27
C ALA A 90 10.61 -2.98 -9.13
N ALA A 91 10.24 -2.09 -10.03
CA ALA A 91 8.90 -1.52 -10.02
C ALA A 91 7.86 -2.63 -10.25
N PRO A 92 6.84 -2.72 -9.39
CA PRO A 92 5.81 -3.76 -9.52
C PRO A 92 4.80 -3.43 -10.61
N GLY A 93 3.97 -4.40 -10.95
CA GLY A 93 2.74 -4.11 -11.69
C GLY A 93 1.90 -3.14 -10.87
N ARG A 94 1.32 -2.13 -11.51
CA ARG A 94 0.61 -1.06 -10.81
C ARG A 94 -0.64 -0.63 -11.56
N ALA A 95 -1.74 -0.48 -10.83
CA ALA A 95 -2.93 0.20 -11.32
C ALA A 95 -3.28 1.32 -10.36
N CYS A 96 -3.71 2.46 -10.90
CA CYS A 96 -4.17 3.58 -10.09
C CYS A 96 -5.56 3.97 -10.57
N VAL A 97 -6.52 3.98 -9.66
CA VAL A 97 -7.93 4.26 -9.97
C VAL A 97 -8.48 5.29 -8.99
N GLU A 98 -9.51 6.01 -9.41
CA GLU A 98 -10.23 6.93 -8.54
C GLU A 98 -11.33 6.17 -7.81
N ALA A 99 -11.44 6.40 -6.50
CA ALA A 99 -12.45 5.74 -5.67
C ALA A 99 -12.82 6.59 -4.48
N ALA A 100 -14.07 6.45 -4.02
CA ALA A 100 -14.49 7.05 -2.77
C ALA A 100 -13.77 6.35 -1.62
N MET A 101 -13.36 7.12 -0.61
CA MET A 101 -12.71 6.60 0.59
C MET A 101 -13.69 6.52 1.74
N TYR A 102 -13.32 5.78 2.81
CA TYR A 102 -14.24 5.61 3.94
C TYR A 102 -14.47 6.92 4.70
N THR A 103 -13.58 7.89 4.57
CA THR A 103 -13.72 9.23 5.14
C THR A 103 -13.13 10.28 4.20
N PRO A 104 -13.66 11.53 4.18
CA PRO A 104 -13.21 12.54 3.21
C PRO A 104 -11.74 12.93 3.28
N GLU A 105 -11.11 12.76 4.44
CA GLU A 105 -9.72 13.18 4.66
C GLU A 105 -8.71 12.20 4.05
N VAL A 106 -9.09 10.96 3.79
CA VAL A 106 -8.20 9.97 3.19
C VAL A 106 -8.09 10.25 1.70
N LEU A 107 -6.87 10.49 1.22
CA LEU A 107 -6.61 10.84 -0.18
C LEU A 107 -6.08 9.67 -0.99
N VAL A 108 -5.46 8.68 -0.33
CA VAL A 108 -4.83 7.53 -0.99
C VAL A 108 -4.94 6.29 -0.13
N GLU A 109 -5.13 5.15 -0.79
CA GLU A 109 -5.09 3.82 -0.18
C GLU A 109 -4.41 2.87 -1.15
N MET A 110 -3.60 1.92 -0.64
CA MET A 110 -2.89 0.97 -1.49
C MET A 110 -3.07 -0.46 -1.00
N MET A 111 -3.34 -1.37 -1.94
CA MET A 111 -3.30 -2.82 -1.70
C MET A 111 -2.08 -3.40 -2.37
N VAL A 112 -1.34 -4.26 -1.64
CA VAL A 112 -0.06 -4.80 -2.09
C VAL A 112 -0.07 -6.32 -2.05
N VAL A 113 0.50 -6.93 -3.08
CA VAL A 113 0.81 -8.35 -3.14
C VAL A 113 2.31 -8.48 -3.37
N ALA A 114 2.99 -9.29 -2.56
CA ALA A 114 4.45 -9.43 -2.63
C ALA A 114 4.87 -10.89 -2.48
N ALA A 115 6.08 -11.19 -2.93
CA ALA A 115 6.70 -12.48 -2.69
C ALA A 115 7.40 -12.49 -1.33
N VAL A 116 7.44 -13.66 -0.70
CA VAL A 116 8.13 -13.83 0.58
C VAL A 116 9.09 -15.01 0.54
#